data_6af124094b3ff91c76fdaa268c89d261
#
_entry.id   6af124094b3ff91c76fdaa268c89d261
#
_cell.length_a   1.000
_cell.length_b   1.000
_cell.length_c   1.000
_cell.angle_alpha   90.00
_cell.angle_beta   90.00
_cell.angle_gamma   90.00
#
_symmetry.space_group_name_H-M   'P 1'
#
loop_
_entity.id
_entity.type
_entity.pdbx_description
1 polymer ?
#
loop_
_entity_poly.entity_id
_entity_poly.type
_entity_poly.pdbx_seq_one_letter_code
_entity_poly.pdbx_strand_id
1 'polypeptide(L)'
;MKRPKLIQICLVFLFCIGFFGWTTPVSSQERKDAAAVQKEAGKHMPLCKGEQWQKMDSNAKVAFIWGVAHVIMIEKILMEEIPELRRESFVTKVFEAQAARNAAGIRLTINQVIDKIDQYYKDHPDKLQTPVMEVVWSSGIKPYLKTGIAGRPLK
;
A
#
# COMPACT_ATOMS: atom_id res chain seq x y z
N MET A 1 -59.74 8.21 -9.43
CA MET A 1 -59.09 9.54 -9.19
C MET A 1 -57.62 9.30 -8.90
N LYS A 2 -56.75 9.60 -9.87
CA LYS A 2 -55.29 9.45 -9.75
C LYS A 2 -54.71 10.73 -9.12
N ARG A 3 -54.10 10.64 -7.96
CA ARG A 3 -53.37 11.78 -7.32
C ARG A 3 -52.06 12.04 -8.02
N PRO A 4 -51.67 13.31 -8.18
CA PRO A 4 -50.54 13.67 -9.04
C PRO A 4 -49.17 13.31 -8.42
N LYS A 5 -48.28 12.78 -9.26
CA LYS A 5 -46.88 12.39 -8.95
C LYS A 5 -45.97 13.57 -8.59
N LEU A 6 -46.49 14.79 -8.48
CA LEU A 6 -45.74 16.01 -8.24
C LEU A 6 -45.25 16.14 -6.79
N ILE A 7 -45.95 15.57 -5.82
CA ILE A 7 -45.59 15.68 -4.39
C ILE A 7 -44.38 14.78 -4.05
N GLN A 8 -44.19 13.70 -4.80
CA GLN A 8 -43.11 12.75 -4.53
C GLN A 8 -41.72 13.26 -5.03
N ILE A 9 -41.70 14.18 -5.98
CA ILE A 9 -40.48 14.78 -6.53
C ILE A 9 -39.93 15.84 -5.59
N CYS A 10 -40.79 16.62 -4.89
CA CYS A 10 -40.32 17.63 -3.95
C CYS A 10 -39.67 17.09 -2.68
N LEU A 11 -40.08 15.87 -2.23
CA LEU A 11 -39.53 15.24 -1.02
C LEU A 11 -38.11 14.69 -1.24
N VAL A 12 -37.80 14.25 -2.47
CA VAL A 12 -36.46 13.76 -2.80
C VAL A 12 -35.44 14.92 -2.93
N PHE A 13 -35.89 16.09 -3.40
CA PHE A 13 -35.02 17.28 -3.51
C PHE A 13 -34.68 17.90 -2.15
N LEU A 14 -35.57 17.82 -1.16
CA LEU A 14 -35.32 18.35 0.19
C LEU A 14 -34.35 17.46 0.98
N PHE A 15 -34.22 16.17 0.65
CA PHE A 15 -33.29 15.26 1.34
C PHE A 15 -31.84 15.39 0.82
N CYS A 16 -31.66 15.88 -0.43
CA CYS A 16 -30.32 16.07 -1.01
C CYS A 16 -29.61 17.37 -0.51
N ILE A 17 -30.33 18.34 0.02
CA ILE A 17 -29.73 19.60 0.49
C ILE A 17 -29.18 19.50 1.92
N GLY A 18 -29.66 18.50 2.71
CA GLY A 18 -29.24 18.31 4.11
C GLY A 18 -27.88 17.61 4.31
N PHE A 19 -27.28 17.00 3.27
CA PHE A 19 -26.05 16.21 3.42
C PHE A 19 -24.75 16.93 3.01
N PHE A 20 -24.86 18.19 2.53
CA PHE A 20 -23.68 18.94 2.05
C PHE A 20 -23.05 19.88 3.09
N GLY A 21 -23.35 19.72 4.37
CA GLY A 21 -23.06 20.73 5.39
C GLY A 21 -22.02 20.38 6.46
N TRP A 22 -21.27 19.26 6.38
CA TRP A 22 -20.22 18.97 7.36
C TRP A 22 -18.86 18.71 6.70
N THR A 23 -18.38 19.71 5.97
CA THR A 23 -16.93 19.81 5.75
C THR A 23 -16.35 20.49 6.99
N THR A 24 -15.77 19.69 7.91
CA THR A 24 -14.90 20.25 8.96
C THR A 24 -13.80 21.06 8.26
N PRO A 25 -13.60 22.34 8.61
CA PRO A 25 -12.52 23.11 8.00
C PRO A 25 -11.20 22.44 8.39
N VAL A 26 -10.50 21.88 7.39
CA VAL A 26 -9.12 21.41 7.55
C VAL A 26 -8.31 22.58 8.11
N SER A 27 -7.68 22.38 9.24
CA SER A 27 -6.90 23.40 9.94
C SER A 27 -5.85 23.99 8.99
N SER A 28 -5.62 25.30 9.10
CA SER A 28 -4.61 26.00 8.28
C SER A 28 -3.21 25.39 8.47
N GLN A 29 -2.97 24.75 9.60
CA GLN A 29 -1.71 24.07 9.91
C GLN A 29 -1.58 22.77 9.10
N GLU A 30 -2.62 21.93 9.07
CA GLU A 30 -2.62 20.69 8.26
C GLU A 30 -2.42 20.98 6.77
N ARG A 31 -2.98 22.09 6.26
CA ARG A 31 -2.74 22.51 4.86
C ARG A 31 -1.30 22.92 4.61
N LYS A 32 -0.66 23.61 5.56
CA LYS A 32 0.76 24.02 5.45
C LYS A 32 1.67 22.81 5.51
N ASP A 33 1.39 21.86 6.40
CA ASP A 33 2.18 20.66 6.56
C ASP A 33 2.04 19.73 5.34
N ALA A 34 0.82 19.57 4.79
CA ALA A 34 0.59 18.86 3.54
C ALA A 34 1.27 19.52 2.34
N ALA A 35 1.25 20.86 2.25
CA ALA A 35 1.92 21.59 1.17
C ALA A 35 3.45 21.52 1.28
N ALA A 36 4.00 21.51 2.50
CA ALA A 36 5.43 21.33 2.74
C ALA A 36 5.88 19.91 2.34
N VAL A 37 5.11 18.89 2.72
CA VAL A 37 5.36 17.48 2.34
C VAL A 37 5.28 17.31 0.81
N GLN A 38 4.29 17.93 0.13
CA GLN A 38 4.20 17.89 -1.33
C GLN A 38 5.37 18.59 -2.03
N LYS A 39 5.84 19.71 -1.49
CA LYS A 39 6.97 20.47 -2.05
C LYS A 39 8.30 19.71 -1.92
N GLU A 40 8.48 18.95 -0.86
CA GLU A 40 9.64 18.05 -0.66
C GLU A 40 9.54 16.80 -1.52
N ALA A 41 8.36 16.19 -1.62
CA ALA A 41 8.11 15.01 -2.45
C ALA A 41 8.35 15.26 -3.94
N GLY A 42 8.22 16.51 -4.42
CA GLY A 42 8.53 16.90 -5.80
C GLY A 42 10.01 16.96 -6.14
N LYS A 43 10.90 16.94 -5.16
CA LYS A 43 12.37 17.01 -5.38
C LYS A 43 13.04 15.63 -5.38
N HIS A 44 12.63 14.75 -4.48
CA HIS A 44 13.05 13.35 -4.41
C HIS A 44 11.92 12.57 -3.75
N MET A 45 11.43 11.50 -4.40
CA MET A 45 10.48 10.61 -3.74
C MET A 45 11.19 9.91 -2.56
N PRO A 46 10.93 10.30 -1.31
CA PRO A 46 11.63 9.72 -0.18
C PRO A 46 11.19 8.27 -0.01
N LEU A 47 12.15 7.36 0.08
CA LEU A 47 11.84 5.98 0.46
C LEU A 47 11.29 5.96 1.89
N CYS A 48 10.17 5.28 2.11
CA CYS A 48 9.66 5.05 3.45
C CYS A 48 10.67 4.19 4.23
N LYS A 49 11.29 4.79 5.24
CA LYS A 49 12.26 4.15 6.14
C LYS A 49 11.61 3.78 7.46
N GLY A 50 12.32 3.01 8.29
CA GLY A 50 11.84 2.60 9.60
C GLY A 50 11.43 3.75 10.52
N GLU A 51 12.14 4.88 10.47
CA GLU A 51 11.77 6.07 11.26
C GLU A 51 10.39 6.64 10.90
N GLN A 52 10.08 6.71 9.59
CA GLN A 52 8.76 7.14 9.12
C GLN A 52 7.72 6.07 9.42
N TRP A 53 8.06 4.81 9.18
CA TRP A 53 7.18 3.68 9.43
C TRP A 53 6.71 3.61 10.88
N GLN A 54 7.62 3.79 11.84
CA GLN A 54 7.28 3.76 13.26
C GLN A 54 6.35 4.91 13.71
N LYS A 55 6.37 6.04 12.98
CA LYS A 55 5.49 7.19 13.23
C LYS A 55 4.10 7.04 12.58
N MET A 56 3.91 6.08 11.69
CA MET A 56 2.64 5.83 11.04
C MET A 56 1.66 5.17 12.02
N ASP A 57 0.41 5.59 11.99
CA ASP A 57 -0.68 4.87 12.61
C ASP A 57 -1.01 3.57 11.85
N SER A 58 -1.85 2.73 12.44
CA SER A 58 -2.23 1.44 11.85
C SER A 58 -2.89 1.58 10.48
N ASN A 59 -3.71 2.62 10.27
CA ASN A 59 -4.40 2.85 9.01
C ASN A 59 -3.42 3.28 7.91
N ALA A 60 -2.47 4.15 8.24
CA ALA A 60 -1.41 4.56 7.31
C ALA A 60 -0.52 3.38 6.91
N LYS A 61 -0.16 2.50 7.83
CA LYS A 61 0.60 1.26 7.55
C LYS A 61 -0.18 0.33 6.62
N VAL A 62 -1.47 0.11 6.90
CA VAL A 62 -2.36 -0.69 6.05
C VAL A 62 -2.45 -0.08 4.66
N ALA A 63 -2.69 1.23 4.55
CA ALA A 63 -2.81 1.92 3.27
C ALA A 63 -1.51 1.83 2.45
N PHE A 64 -0.34 1.96 3.09
CA PHE A 64 0.96 1.82 2.45
C PHE A 64 1.14 0.41 1.85
N ILE A 65 0.96 -0.63 2.65
CA ILE A 65 1.13 -2.02 2.19
C ILE A 65 0.08 -2.38 1.14
N TRP A 66 -1.15 -1.92 1.30
CA TRP A 66 -2.22 -2.14 0.33
C TRP A 66 -1.93 -1.45 -1.01
N GLY A 67 -1.43 -0.21 -0.98
CA GLY A 67 -0.98 0.50 -2.18
C GLY A 67 0.11 -0.26 -2.94
N VAL A 68 1.13 -0.75 -2.24
CA VAL A 68 2.20 -1.59 -2.83
C VAL A 68 1.61 -2.87 -3.44
N ALA A 69 0.69 -3.54 -2.74
CA ALA A 69 0.05 -4.76 -3.23
C ALA A 69 -0.76 -4.51 -4.52
N HIS A 70 -1.43 -3.37 -4.65
CA HIS A 70 -2.16 -2.99 -5.88
C HIS A 70 -1.23 -2.75 -7.07
N VAL A 71 -0.11 -2.06 -6.87
CA VAL A 71 0.89 -1.87 -7.93
C VAL A 71 1.40 -3.22 -8.43
N ILE A 72 1.75 -4.13 -7.51
CA ILE A 72 2.18 -5.49 -7.83
C ILE A 72 1.11 -6.25 -8.62
N MET A 73 -0.17 -6.10 -8.23
CA MET A 73 -1.29 -6.75 -8.92
C MET A 73 -1.47 -6.21 -10.34
N ILE A 74 -1.38 -4.90 -10.55
CA ILE A 74 -1.48 -4.27 -11.88
C ILE A 74 -0.33 -4.73 -12.77
N GLU A 75 0.91 -4.74 -12.26
CA GLU A 75 2.05 -5.25 -13.03
C GLU A 75 1.90 -6.72 -13.42
N LYS A 76 1.31 -7.55 -12.54
CA LYS A 76 0.98 -8.93 -12.89
C LYS A 76 0.04 -9.01 -14.09
N ILE A 77 -1.05 -8.24 -14.08
CA ILE A 77 -2.02 -8.20 -15.19
C ILE A 77 -1.32 -7.78 -16.48
N LEU A 78 -0.51 -6.73 -16.45
CA LEU A 78 0.24 -6.27 -17.62
C LEU A 78 1.22 -7.33 -18.14
N MET A 79 1.89 -8.07 -17.24
CA MET A 79 2.78 -9.18 -17.65
C MET A 79 2.02 -10.39 -18.22
N GLU A 80 0.74 -10.58 -17.88
CA GLU A 80 -0.10 -11.61 -18.50
C GLU A 80 -0.53 -11.20 -19.92
N GLU A 81 -0.82 -9.91 -20.14
CA GLU A 81 -1.20 -9.36 -21.43
C GLU A 81 -0.02 -9.16 -22.39
N ILE A 82 1.18 -8.86 -21.85
CA ILE A 82 2.39 -8.56 -22.63
C ILE A 82 3.49 -9.54 -22.19
N PRO A 83 3.58 -10.74 -22.84
CA PRO A 83 4.53 -11.79 -22.43
C PRO A 83 6.00 -11.35 -22.43
N GLU A 84 6.37 -10.36 -23.24
CA GLU A 84 7.72 -9.79 -23.30
C GLU A 84 8.13 -9.10 -22.01
N LEU A 85 7.17 -8.65 -21.20
CA LEU A 85 7.42 -8.07 -19.88
C LEU A 85 7.68 -9.11 -18.80
N ARG A 86 7.49 -10.41 -19.08
CA ARG A 86 7.76 -11.54 -18.17
C ARG A 86 9.25 -11.76 -17.91
N ARG A 87 10.03 -10.69 -17.85
CA ARG A 87 11.41 -10.80 -17.38
C ARG A 87 11.42 -10.99 -15.89
N GLU A 88 12.45 -11.66 -15.36
CA GLU A 88 12.64 -11.78 -13.91
C GLU A 88 12.75 -10.40 -13.26
N SER A 89 11.64 -9.93 -12.75
CA SER A 89 11.48 -8.66 -12.05
C SER A 89 11.22 -8.89 -10.57
N PHE A 90 11.23 -7.84 -9.78
CA PHE A 90 10.78 -7.89 -8.38
C PHE A 90 9.38 -8.52 -8.26
N VAL A 91 8.46 -8.14 -9.15
CA VAL A 91 7.07 -8.64 -9.15
C VAL A 91 7.02 -10.15 -9.39
N THR A 92 7.77 -10.67 -10.36
CA THR A 92 7.87 -12.11 -10.60
C THR A 92 8.35 -12.84 -9.34
N LYS A 93 9.35 -12.29 -8.63
CA LYS A 93 9.87 -12.89 -7.39
C LYS A 93 8.88 -12.82 -6.23
N VAL A 94 8.06 -11.77 -6.15
CA VAL A 94 6.96 -11.72 -5.16
C VAL A 94 5.98 -12.88 -5.37
N PHE A 95 5.58 -13.15 -6.61
CA PHE A 95 4.66 -14.27 -6.91
C PHE A 95 5.32 -15.64 -6.74
N GLU A 96 6.61 -15.78 -7.07
CA GLU A 96 7.37 -17.01 -6.78
C GLU A 96 7.37 -17.30 -5.27
N ALA A 97 7.71 -16.30 -4.46
CA ALA A 97 7.69 -16.42 -3.01
C ALA A 97 6.28 -16.70 -2.45
N GLN A 98 5.25 -16.08 -3.03
CA GLN A 98 3.86 -16.34 -2.64
C GLN A 98 3.44 -17.76 -2.96
N ALA A 99 3.79 -18.28 -4.14
CA ALA A 99 3.50 -19.65 -4.54
C ALA A 99 4.22 -20.65 -3.59
N ALA A 100 5.49 -20.40 -3.27
CA ALA A 100 6.25 -21.24 -2.34
C ALA A 100 5.63 -21.24 -0.92
N ARG A 101 5.20 -20.07 -0.42
CA ARG A 101 4.49 -19.99 0.87
C ARG A 101 3.15 -20.71 0.85
N ASN A 102 2.37 -20.53 -0.21
CA ASN A 102 1.07 -21.22 -0.36
C ASN A 102 1.23 -22.75 -0.38
N ALA A 103 2.27 -23.26 -1.05
CA ALA A 103 2.61 -24.68 -1.06
C ALA A 103 3.00 -25.20 0.34
N ALA A 104 3.58 -24.34 1.18
CA ALA A 104 3.89 -24.62 2.57
C ALA A 104 2.71 -24.37 3.53
N GLY A 105 1.50 -24.05 3.02
CA GLY A 105 0.33 -23.72 3.84
C GLY A 105 0.36 -22.36 4.52
N ILE A 106 1.33 -21.49 4.18
CA ILE A 106 1.52 -20.19 4.80
C ILE A 106 0.81 -19.12 3.96
N ARG A 107 -0.25 -18.54 4.51
CA ARG A 107 -0.95 -17.38 3.93
C ARG A 107 -0.72 -16.16 4.81
N LEU A 108 -0.15 -15.10 4.23
CA LEU A 108 0.06 -13.85 4.95
C LEU A 108 -1.07 -12.87 4.63
N THR A 109 -1.69 -12.34 5.67
CA THR A 109 -2.57 -11.18 5.60
C THR A 109 -1.75 -9.88 5.60
N ILE A 110 -2.36 -8.75 5.23
CA ILE A 110 -1.72 -7.43 5.30
C ILE A 110 -1.23 -7.14 6.73
N ASN A 111 -2.05 -7.42 7.73
CA ASN A 111 -1.67 -7.21 9.13
C ASN A 111 -0.45 -8.04 9.53
N GLN A 112 -0.38 -9.31 9.12
CA GLN A 112 0.79 -10.15 9.40
C GLN A 112 2.06 -9.67 8.68
N VAL A 113 1.93 -9.03 7.52
CA VAL A 113 3.07 -8.37 6.86
C VAL A 113 3.51 -7.15 7.68
N ILE A 114 2.57 -6.33 8.15
CA ILE A 114 2.83 -5.17 9.02
C ILE A 114 3.53 -5.62 10.30
N ASP A 115 2.99 -6.65 10.99
CA ASP A 115 3.56 -7.18 12.23
C ASP A 115 5.01 -7.63 12.04
N LYS A 116 5.34 -8.27 10.90
CA LYS A 116 6.71 -8.67 10.58
C LYS A 116 7.65 -7.47 10.38
N ILE A 117 7.18 -6.41 9.76
CA ILE A 117 7.94 -5.18 9.56
C ILE A 117 8.15 -4.48 10.91
N ASP A 118 7.11 -4.38 11.73
CA ASP A 118 7.18 -3.80 13.07
C ASP A 118 8.16 -4.57 13.96
N GLN A 119 8.09 -5.90 13.91
CA GLN A 119 9.01 -6.77 14.66
C GLN A 119 10.46 -6.56 14.20
N TYR A 120 10.69 -6.49 12.87
CA TYR A 120 12.05 -6.24 12.35
C TYR A 120 12.66 -4.97 12.92
N TYR A 121 11.96 -3.84 12.89
CA TYR A 121 12.50 -2.57 13.40
C TYR A 121 12.59 -2.53 14.94
N LYS A 122 11.76 -3.29 15.63
CA LYS A 122 11.86 -3.49 17.07
C LYS A 122 13.12 -4.27 17.45
N ASP A 123 13.45 -5.30 16.68
CA ASP A 123 14.62 -6.16 16.92
C ASP A 123 15.94 -5.51 16.45
N HIS A 124 15.83 -4.52 15.52
CA HIS A 124 16.96 -3.84 14.91
C HIS A 124 16.84 -2.31 15.01
N PRO A 125 16.92 -1.73 16.23
CA PRO A 125 16.76 -0.29 16.41
C PRO A 125 17.88 0.54 15.75
N ASP A 126 19.01 -0.09 15.45
CA ASP A 126 20.13 0.47 14.69
C ASP A 126 19.87 0.58 13.19
N LYS A 127 18.84 -0.08 12.67
CA LYS A 127 18.51 -0.16 11.24
C LYS A 127 17.28 0.66 10.83
N LEU A 128 16.93 1.70 11.56
CA LEU A 128 15.79 2.56 11.24
C LEU A 128 15.96 3.33 9.92
N GLN A 129 17.17 3.44 9.39
CA GLN A 129 17.43 4.02 8.06
C GLN A 129 17.19 3.04 6.91
N THR A 130 17.00 1.74 7.19
CA THR A 130 16.68 0.74 6.16
C THR A 130 15.29 1.03 5.59
N PRO A 131 15.11 1.04 4.26
CA PRO A 131 13.80 1.21 3.64
C PRO A 131 12.85 0.06 3.97
N VAL A 132 11.57 0.35 4.17
CA VAL A 132 10.53 -0.66 4.46
C VAL A 132 10.47 -1.76 3.40
N MET A 133 10.60 -1.39 2.11
CA MET A 133 10.56 -2.37 1.02
C MET A 133 11.78 -3.29 0.99
N GLU A 134 12.92 -2.86 1.52
CA GLU A 134 14.09 -3.73 1.71
C GLU A 134 13.85 -4.75 2.84
N VAL A 135 13.15 -4.34 3.90
CA VAL A 135 12.72 -5.25 4.96
C VAL A 135 11.71 -6.27 4.42
N VAL A 136 10.73 -5.83 3.64
CA VAL A 136 9.78 -6.73 2.95
C VAL A 136 10.51 -7.73 2.06
N TRP A 137 11.50 -7.28 1.30
CA TRP A 137 12.31 -8.14 0.46
C TRP A 137 13.10 -9.17 1.29
N SER A 138 13.87 -8.71 2.26
CA SER A 138 14.80 -9.55 3.01
C SER A 138 14.12 -10.57 3.92
N SER A 139 13.01 -10.18 4.58
CA SER A 139 12.30 -11.03 5.55
C SER A 139 11.04 -11.70 4.99
N GLY A 140 10.40 -11.08 4.00
CA GLY A 140 9.13 -11.55 3.47
C GLY A 140 9.19 -12.32 2.15
N ILE A 141 10.20 -12.05 1.31
CA ILE A 141 10.28 -12.60 -0.05
C ILE A 141 11.49 -13.51 -0.20
N LYS A 142 12.68 -13.00 0.03
CA LYS A 142 13.96 -13.70 -0.18
C LYS A 142 14.02 -15.11 0.44
N PRO A 143 13.53 -15.38 1.66
CA PRO A 143 13.61 -16.72 2.26
C PRO A 143 12.86 -17.82 1.48
N TYR A 144 11.95 -17.45 0.58
CA TYR A 144 11.13 -18.36 -0.20
C TYR A 144 11.58 -18.49 -1.66
N LEU A 145 12.69 -17.85 -2.03
CA LEU A 145 13.21 -17.86 -3.39
C LEU A 145 14.34 -18.86 -3.52
N LYS A 146 14.43 -19.49 -4.69
CA LYS A 146 15.59 -20.31 -5.08
C LYS A 146 16.71 -19.44 -5.65
N THR A 147 16.37 -18.42 -6.40
CA THR A 147 17.31 -17.49 -7.03
C THR A 147 16.83 -16.04 -6.84
N GLY A 148 17.75 -15.09 -6.87
CA GLY A 148 17.46 -13.66 -6.89
C GLY A 148 16.87 -13.19 -8.21
N ILE A 149 16.75 -11.86 -8.37
CA ILE A 149 16.28 -11.23 -9.59
C ILE A 149 17.25 -11.56 -10.73
N ALA A 150 16.71 -11.85 -11.92
CA ALA A 150 17.46 -12.27 -13.11
C ALA A 150 18.34 -13.53 -12.87
N GLY A 151 17.86 -14.48 -12.06
CA GLY A 151 18.53 -15.74 -11.79
C GLY A 151 19.85 -15.63 -11.01
N ARG A 152 20.18 -14.43 -10.50
CA ARG A 152 21.42 -14.19 -9.75
C ARG A 152 21.39 -14.92 -8.41
N PRO A 153 22.55 -15.34 -7.87
CA PRO A 153 22.61 -15.88 -6.53
C PRO A 153 22.02 -14.92 -5.50
N LEU A 154 21.33 -15.46 -4.51
CA LEU A 154 20.87 -14.70 -3.35
C LEU A 154 22.09 -14.35 -2.48
N LYS A 155 22.34 -13.04 -2.28
CA LYS A 155 23.37 -12.55 -1.37
C LYS A 155 22.80 -12.42 0.05
#